data_80b7a82a7d10991083b2b4f5952fa7e3
#
_entry.id   80b7a82a7d10991083b2b4f5952fa7e3
#
_cell.length_a   1.000
_cell.length_b   1.000
_cell.length_c   1.000
_cell.angle_alpha   90.00
_cell.angle_beta   90.00
_cell.angle_gamma   90.00
#
_symmetry.space_group_name_H-M   'P 1'
#
loop_
_entity.id
_entity.type
_entity.pdbx_description
1 polymer ?
#
loop_
_entity_poly.entity_id
_entity_poly.type
_entity_poly.pdbx_seq_one_letter_code
_entity_poly.pdbx_strand_id
1 'polypeptide(L)'
;HWRNNGWFTGEEHYAVEQRGIQRLYFKFLDIDHSPAHGAHPVSFNNVPYEWKGYENAGMWTGKVEFVPSIYITNNTFLQLDKAGVRELASNLLRKLRQDCPIAYDGLLLDCDWTAKTKASFFELTRIINDSIAVPVSATIRLHQYADPKGTGIPPADRGMLMVYNVGRVKDHGTKNSIFDLEMAKPYFTSSKPYPLPLDMALPAFSWGAQFRQGRFLGLINEDVLDEAIQREVLQQKD
;
A
#
# COMPACT_ATOMS: atom_id res chain seq x y z
N HIS A 1 2.77 7.22 2.54
CA HIS A 1 1.56 7.92 3.03
C HIS A 1 0.30 7.30 2.45
N TRP A 2 -0.42 6.48 3.24
CA TRP A 2 -1.60 5.71 2.78
C TRP A 2 -2.94 6.38 3.12
N ARG A 3 -2.96 7.65 3.50
CA ARG A 3 -4.20 8.38 3.81
C ARG A 3 -4.94 8.79 2.54
N ASN A 4 -6.26 8.94 2.64
CA ASN A 4 -7.11 9.45 1.53
C ASN A 4 -7.06 10.97 1.39
N ASN A 5 -6.41 11.68 2.30
CA ASN A 5 -6.13 13.10 2.20
C ASN A 5 -4.64 13.29 1.89
N GLY A 6 -4.33 14.17 0.95
CA GLY A 6 -2.95 14.45 0.53
C GLY A 6 -2.18 15.39 1.48
N TRP A 7 -2.73 15.75 2.63
CA TRP A 7 -2.11 16.71 3.54
C TRP A 7 -1.16 16.01 4.50
N PHE A 8 0.04 16.57 4.66
CA PHE A 8 0.96 16.21 5.72
C PHE A 8 0.55 16.90 7.03
N THR A 9 0.64 16.16 8.13
CA THR A 9 0.64 16.77 9.46
C THR A 9 1.97 17.49 9.70
N GLY A 10 2.01 18.38 10.68
CA GLY A 10 3.28 19.02 11.08
C GLY A 10 4.36 18.03 11.49
N GLU A 11 3.97 16.90 12.10
CA GLU A 11 4.87 15.81 12.50
C GLU A 11 5.43 15.05 11.29
N GLU A 12 4.60 14.82 10.28
CA GLU A 12 5.04 14.18 9.04
C GLU A 12 5.99 15.08 8.25
N HIS A 13 5.74 16.40 8.20
CA HIS A 13 6.68 17.39 7.66
C HIS A 13 8.02 17.34 8.40
N TYR A 14 7.98 17.43 9.72
CA TYR A 14 9.16 17.34 10.56
C TYR A 14 9.94 16.03 10.30
N ALA A 15 9.24 14.91 10.15
CA ALA A 15 9.86 13.63 9.85
C ALA A 15 10.58 13.63 8.49
N VAL A 16 9.97 14.20 7.43
CA VAL A 16 10.60 14.32 6.12
C VAL A 16 11.89 15.12 6.21
N GLU A 17 11.88 16.27 6.89
CA GLU A 17 13.03 17.14 7.03
C GLU A 17 14.15 16.52 7.91
N GLN A 18 13.78 16.07 9.10
CA GLN A 18 14.75 15.69 10.13
C GLN A 18 15.31 14.28 9.95
N ARG A 19 14.60 13.40 9.24
CA ARG A 19 15.01 12.01 9.01
C ARG A 19 15.67 11.78 7.64
N GLY A 20 15.83 12.84 6.83
CA GLY A 20 16.44 12.74 5.51
C GLY A 20 15.67 11.78 4.59
N ILE A 21 14.35 11.84 4.61
CA ILE A 21 13.52 11.00 3.76
C ILE A 21 13.74 11.40 2.30
N GLN A 22 14.19 10.46 1.50
CA GLN A 22 14.54 10.69 0.09
C GLN A 22 13.44 10.24 -0.87
N ARG A 23 12.48 9.42 -0.42
CA ARG A 23 11.40 8.89 -1.26
C ARG A 23 10.10 8.82 -0.49
N LEU A 24 9.03 9.31 -1.13
CA LEU A 24 7.70 9.40 -0.60
C LEU A 24 6.71 8.60 -1.45
N TYR A 25 6.24 7.48 -0.91
CA TYR A 25 5.14 6.73 -1.50
C TYR A 25 3.82 7.34 -1.00
N PHE A 26 2.93 7.69 -1.90
CA PHE A 26 1.64 8.26 -1.53
C PHE A 26 0.49 7.56 -2.26
N LYS A 27 -0.61 7.41 -1.56
CA LYS A 27 -1.83 6.85 -2.14
C LYS A 27 -2.38 7.81 -3.18
N PHE A 28 -2.48 7.36 -4.42
CA PHE A 28 -3.01 8.15 -5.53
C PHE A 28 -4.40 7.68 -5.92
N LEU A 29 -4.62 6.36 -6.06
CA LEU A 29 -5.82 5.81 -6.64
C LEU A 29 -6.10 4.41 -6.11
N ASP A 30 -7.38 4.12 -5.82
CA ASP A 30 -7.87 2.76 -5.60
C ASP A 30 -8.82 2.38 -6.72
N ILE A 31 -8.65 1.17 -7.25
CA ILE A 31 -9.51 0.57 -8.28
C ILE A 31 -10.22 -0.64 -7.71
N ASP A 32 -11.51 -0.71 -7.94
CA ASP A 32 -12.32 -1.91 -7.74
C ASP A 32 -13.22 -2.16 -8.96
N HIS A 33 -13.88 -3.29 -8.98
CA HIS A 33 -14.80 -3.68 -10.03
C HIS A 33 -16.23 -3.82 -9.49
N SER A 34 -17.17 -3.23 -10.21
CA SER A 34 -18.59 -3.46 -9.98
C SER A 34 -19.31 -3.84 -11.28
N PRO A 35 -20.43 -4.59 -11.21
CA PRO A 35 -21.20 -4.95 -12.41
C PRO A 35 -21.73 -3.74 -13.19
N ALA A 36 -22.00 -2.62 -12.49
CA ALA A 36 -22.54 -1.42 -13.10
C ALA A 36 -21.50 -0.57 -13.84
N HIS A 37 -20.23 -0.58 -13.38
CA HIS A 37 -19.21 0.36 -13.87
C HIS A 37 -17.94 -0.33 -14.38
N GLY A 38 -17.86 -1.67 -14.34
CA GLY A 38 -16.62 -2.39 -14.64
C GLY A 38 -15.52 -2.05 -13.63
N ALA A 39 -14.28 -2.03 -14.09
CA ALA A 39 -13.14 -1.56 -13.30
C ALA A 39 -13.15 -0.03 -13.23
N HIS A 40 -13.27 0.53 -12.03
CA HIS A 40 -13.44 1.98 -11.82
C HIS A 40 -12.73 2.47 -10.56
N PRO A 41 -12.40 3.76 -10.49
CA PRO A 41 -11.90 4.38 -9.27
C PRO A 41 -12.95 4.35 -8.15
N VAL A 42 -12.54 3.85 -6.96
CA VAL A 42 -13.35 3.90 -5.74
C VAL A 42 -12.80 4.89 -4.71
N SER A 43 -11.55 5.27 -4.86
CA SER A 43 -10.90 6.31 -4.08
C SER A 43 -9.89 7.02 -4.95
N PHE A 44 -9.85 8.33 -4.85
CA PHE A 44 -8.89 9.18 -5.54
C PHE A 44 -8.35 10.21 -4.56
N ASN A 45 -7.05 10.28 -4.42
CA ASN A 45 -6.41 11.25 -3.55
C ASN A 45 -5.96 12.45 -4.37
N ASN A 46 -6.60 13.61 -4.13
CA ASN A 46 -6.09 14.87 -4.61
C ASN A 46 -4.82 15.21 -3.84
N VAL A 47 -3.69 14.86 -4.44
CA VAL A 47 -2.38 15.30 -3.93
C VAL A 47 -2.34 16.82 -3.99
N PRO A 48 -2.13 17.52 -2.87
CA PRO A 48 -2.11 18.95 -2.87
C PRO A 48 -1.02 19.50 -3.81
N TYR A 49 -1.39 20.49 -4.61
CA TYR A 49 -0.45 21.18 -5.49
C TYR A 49 0.71 21.81 -4.70
N GLU A 50 0.47 22.10 -3.44
CA GLU A 50 1.44 22.63 -2.49
C GLU A 50 2.66 21.73 -2.27
N TRP A 51 2.57 20.43 -2.55
CA TRP A 51 3.76 19.55 -2.46
C TRP A 51 4.88 20.01 -3.39
N LYS A 52 4.55 20.54 -4.57
CA LYS A 52 5.53 21.25 -5.43
C LYS A 52 6.07 22.52 -4.77
N GLY A 53 5.24 23.20 -4.00
CA GLY A 53 5.61 24.40 -3.28
C GLY A 53 6.63 24.13 -2.17
N TYR A 54 6.56 22.99 -1.49
CA TYR A 54 7.49 22.63 -0.42
C TYR A 54 8.91 22.40 -0.95
N GLU A 55 9.05 21.72 -2.10
CA GLU A 55 10.35 21.54 -2.76
C GLU A 55 10.92 22.89 -3.22
N ASN A 56 10.09 23.74 -3.84
CA ASN A 56 10.49 25.06 -4.34
C ASN A 56 10.75 26.08 -3.22
N ALA A 57 10.08 25.95 -2.08
CA ALA A 57 10.27 26.84 -0.93
C ALA A 57 11.49 26.47 -0.08
N GLY A 58 12.24 25.44 -0.45
CA GLY A 58 13.36 24.94 0.36
C GLY A 58 12.94 24.39 1.71
N MET A 59 11.65 24.05 1.87
CA MET A 59 11.12 23.47 3.10
C MET A 59 11.61 22.04 3.30
N TRP A 60 12.04 21.37 2.24
CA TRP A 60 12.69 20.06 2.32
C TRP A 60 14.15 20.18 1.90
N THR A 61 15.05 19.80 2.80
CA THR A 61 16.48 19.79 2.52
C THR A 61 16.83 18.58 1.67
N GLY A 62 16.87 18.76 0.36
CA GLY A 62 17.21 17.71 -0.61
C GLY A 62 16.06 17.36 -1.56
N LYS A 63 16.41 16.62 -2.60
CA LYS A 63 15.42 16.13 -3.57
C LYS A 63 14.65 14.95 -2.97
N VAL A 64 13.34 15.10 -2.81
CA VAL A 64 12.44 14.01 -2.43
C VAL A 64 11.81 13.40 -3.68
N GLU A 65 11.99 12.11 -3.89
CA GLU A 65 11.34 11.36 -4.96
C GLU A 65 9.87 11.07 -4.60
N PHE A 66 8.96 11.35 -5.52
CA PHE A 66 7.53 11.09 -5.36
C PHE A 66 7.10 9.85 -6.13
N VAL A 67 6.47 8.92 -5.42
CA VAL A 67 6.01 7.65 -6.01
C VAL A 67 4.51 7.47 -5.72
N PRO A 68 3.63 7.79 -6.70
CA PRO A 68 2.20 7.48 -6.57
C PRO A 68 1.99 5.97 -6.44
N SER A 69 1.04 5.58 -5.60
CA SER A 69 0.61 4.21 -5.42
C SER A 69 -0.80 4.03 -5.95
N ILE A 70 -0.99 2.99 -6.77
CA ILE A 70 -2.29 2.58 -7.28
C ILE A 70 -2.62 1.22 -6.68
N TYR A 71 -3.64 1.19 -5.82
CA TYR A 71 -4.18 -0.06 -5.29
C TYR A 71 -5.25 -0.60 -6.23
N ILE A 72 -5.15 -1.89 -6.58
CA ILE A 72 -6.12 -2.57 -7.43
C ILE A 72 -6.58 -3.82 -6.71
N THR A 73 -7.88 -3.91 -6.44
CA THR A 73 -8.44 -5.05 -5.73
C THR A 73 -8.25 -6.34 -6.53
N ASN A 74 -8.10 -7.44 -5.82
CA ASN A 74 -8.04 -8.76 -6.43
C ASN A 74 -9.35 -9.09 -7.19
N ASN A 75 -10.49 -8.56 -6.70
CA ASN A 75 -11.78 -8.67 -7.36
C ASN A 75 -11.77 -8.10 -8.78
N THR A 76 -11.10 -6.97 -9.00
CA THR A 76 -10.95 -6.37 -10.34
C THR A 76 -10.38 -7.39 -11.33
N PHE A 77 -9.28 -8.06 -10.98
CA PHE A 77 -8.63 -9.02 -11.86
C PHE A 77 -9.39 -10.34 -12.02
N LEU A 78 -10.28 -10.68 -11.09
CA LEU A 78 -11.17 -11.84 -11.24
C LEU A 78 -12.26 -11.63 -12.28
N GLN A 79 -12.62 -10.37 -12.56
CA GLN A 79 -13.70 -9.99 -13.47
C GLN A 79 -13.19 -9.58 -14.87
N LEU A 80 -11.91 -9.29 -15.02
CA LEU A 80 -11.34 -8.83 -16.28
C LEU A 80 -10.78 -9.98 -17.11
N ASP A 81 -11.11 -9.97 -18.40
CA ASP A 81 -10.41 -10.73 -19.40
C ASP A 81 -9.15 -9.98 -19.90
N LYS A 82 -8.43 -10.55 -20.86
CA LYS A 82 -7.20 -9.94 -21.40
C LYS A 82 -7.44 -8.57 -22.04
N ALA A 83 -8.59 -8.34 -22.65
CA ALA A 83 -8.93 -7.05 -23.25
C ALA A 83 -9.19 -6.02 -22.18
N GLY A 84 -9.96 -6.37 -21.14
CA GLY A 84 -10.21 -5.53 -19.98
C GLY A 84 -8.95 -5.16 -19.19
N VAL A 85 -7.98 -6.06 -19.08
CA VAL A 85 -6.67 -5.74 -18.45
C VAL A 85 -5.91 -4.68 -19.25
N ARG A 86 -5.90 -4.75 -20.59
CA ARG A 86 -5.27 -3.74 -21.45
C ARG A 86 -6.00 -2.40 -21.37
N GLU A 87 -7.31 -2.43 -21.35
CA GLU A 87 -8.13 -1.23 -21.19
C GLU A 87 -7.86 -0.57 -19.84
N LEU A 88 -7.83 -1.35 -18.76
CA LEU A 88 -7.47 -0.84 -17.43
C LEU A 88 -6.08 -0.19 -17.44
N ALA A 89 -5.07 -0.83 -18.03
CA ALA A 89 -3.73 -0.26 -18.14
C ALA A 89 -3.75 1.09 -18.89
N SER A 90 -4.45 1.17 -20.03
CA SER A 90 -4.59 2.43 -20.79
C SER A 90 -5.28 3.53 -19.99
N ASN A 91 -6.33 3.17 -19.24
CA ASN A 91 -7.06 4.11 -18.38
C ASN A 91 -6.19 4.62 -17.23
N LEU A 92 -5.41 3.74 -16.58
CA LEU A 92 -4.48 4.12 -15.53
C LEU A 92 -3.37 5.04 -16.04
N LEU A 93 -2.77 4.74 -17.18
CA LEU A 93 -1.74 5.58 -17.81
C LEU A 93 -2.29 6.96 -18.20
N ARG A 94 -3.53 7.03 -18.70
CA ARG A 94 -4.21 8.29 -18.96
C ARG A 94 -4.45 9.07 -17.68
N LYS A 95 -4.96 8.41 -16.64
CA LYS A 95 -5.25 9.00 -15.32
C LYS A 95 -3.98 9.57 -14.68
N LEU A 96 -2.89 8.82 -14.69
CA LEU A 96 -1.59 9.29 -14.20
C LEU A 96 -1.13 10.56 -14.92
N ARG A 97 -1.23 10.60 -16.26
CA ARG A 97 -0.81 11.77 -17.04
C ARG A 97 -1.69 12.99 -16.83
N GLN A 98 -2.99 12.80 -16.63
CA GLN A 98 -3.95 13.91 -16.54
C GLN A 98 -4.10 14.46 -15.13
N ASP A 99 -4.10 13.59 -14.13
CA ASP A 99 -4.57 13.91 -12.79
C ASP A 99 -3.48 13.80 -11.72
N CYS A 100 -2.29 13.24 -12.02
CA CYS A 100 -1.18 13.31 -11.08
C CYS A 100 -0.59 14.73 -11.14
N PRO A 101 -0.77 15.56 -10.10
CA PRO A 101 -0.46 17.00 -10.19
C PRO A 101 1.03 17.30 -10.07
N ILE A 102 1.83 16.29 -9.70
CA ILE A 102 3.28 16.41 -9.52
C ILE A 102 4.01 15.49 -10.50
N ALA A 103 5.23 15.89 -10.89
CA ALA A 103 6.14 14.96 -11.53
C ALA A 103 6.47 13.84 -10.54
N TYR A 104 6.46 12.61 -11.02
CA TYR A 104 6.75 11.44 -10.19
C TYR A 104 8.00 10.72 -10.68
N ASP A 105 8.75 10.15 -9.73
CA ASP A 105 10.04 9.50 -9.96
C ASP A 105 9.94 7.97 -9.97
N GLY A 106 8.73 7.44 -9.81
CA GLY A 106 8.40 6.01 -9.85
C GLY A 106 6.90 5.79 -9.79
N LEU A 107 6.46 4.55 -9.89
CA LEU A 107 5.07 4.14 -9.70
C LEU A 107 5.03 2.88 -8.85
N LEU A 108 4.12 2.81 -7.88
CA LEU A 108 3.85 1.60 -7.12
C LEU A 108 2.49 1.01 -7.50
N LEU A 109 2.48 -0.24 -7.95
CA LEU A 109 1.28 -1.03 -8.18
C LEU A 109 1.06 -1.94 -6.96
N ASP A 110 -0.06 -1.74 -6.28
CA ASP A 110 -0.43 -2.48 -5.09
C ASP A 110 -1.59 -3.44 -5.40
N CYS A 111 -1.33 -4.73 -5.22
CA CYS A 111 -2.36 -5.76 -5.38
C CYS A 111 -2.00 -7.00 -4.58
N ASP A 112 -2.95 -7.53 -3.83
CA ASP A 112 -2.84 -8.82 -3.15
C ASP A 112 -3.17 -9.96 -4.12
N TRP A 113 -2.38 -10.13 -5.20
CA TRP A 113 -2.67 -11.14 -6.21
C TRP A 113 -2.63 -12.57 -5.65
N THR A 114 -3.47 -13.40 -6.22
CA THR A 114 -3.55 -14.84 -5.95
C THR A 114 -3.15 -15.66 -7.16
N ALA A 115 -3.10 -16.98 -7.03
CA ALA A 115 -2.85 -17.87 -8.17
C ALA A 115 -3.84 -17.64 -9.34
N LYS A 116 -5.08 -17.20 -9.03
CA LYS A 116 -6.11 -16.95 -10.05
C LYS A 116 -5.92 -15.61 -10.78
N THR A 117 -5.36 -14.61 -10.12
CA THR A 117 -5.26 -13.24 -10.64
C THR A 117 -3.84 -12.83 -11.03
N LYS A 118 -2.86 -13.67 -10.69
CA LYS A 118 -1.44 -13.44 -11.00
C LYS A 118 -1.20 -13.07 -12.46
N ALA A 119 -1.73 -13.84 -13.39
CA ALA A 119 -1.49 -13.63 -14.82
C ALA A 119 -2.00 -12.26 -15.28
N SER A 120 -3.19 -11.84 -14.84
CA SER A 120 -3.80 -10.55 -15.16
C SER A 120 -3.04 -9.39 -14.54
N PHE A 121 -2.66 -9.50 -13.26
CA PHE A 121 -1.87 -8.47 -12.59
C PHE A 121 -0.48 -8.33 -13.22
N PHE A 122 0.19 -9.42 -13.55
CA PHE A 122 1.51 -9.38 -14.18
C PHE A 122 1.45 -8.81 -15.60
N GLU A 123 0.39 -9.11 -16.36
CA GLU A 123 0.20 -8.51 -17.69
C GLU A 123 -0.02 -6.99 -17.58
N LEU A 124 -0.86 -6.53 -16.63
CA LEU A 124 -1.04 -5.11 -16.35
C LEU A 124 0.28 -4.44 -15.95
N THR A 125 1.03 -5.06 -15.04
CA THR A 125 2.33 -4.54 -14.57
C THR A 125 3.30 -4.40 -15.73
N ARG A 126 3.39 -5.41 -16.61
CA ARG A 126 4.26 -5.38 -17.80
C ARG A 126 3.87 -4.27 -18.75
N ILE A 127 2.57 -4.12 -19.08
CA ILE A 127 2.09 -3.07 -20.00
C ILE A 127 2.45 -1.69 -19.44
N ILE A 128 2.24 -1.46 -18.15
CA ILE A 128 2.55 -0.19 -17.52
C ILE A 128 4.05 0.05 -17.51
N ASN A 129 4.86 -0.94 -17.12
CA ASN A 129 6.31 -0.83 -17.07
C ASN A 129 6.91 -0.52 -18.46
N ASP A 130 6.39 -1.15 -19.50
CA ASP A 130 6.80 -0.89 -20.91
C ASP A 130 6.36 0.50 -21.42
N SER A 131 5.43 1.18 -20.72
CA SER A 131 4.78 2.42 -21.22
C SER A 131 5.25 3.70 -20.54
N ILE A 132 5.99 3.62 -19.44
CA ILE A 132 6.49 4.79 -18.69
C ILE A 132 8.01 4.72 -18.52
N ALA A 133 8.62 5.90 -18.40
CA ALA A 133 10.09 6.00 -18.31
C ALA A 133 10.62 5.94 -16.87
N VAL A 134 9.74 5.89 -15.88
CA VAL A 134 10.12 5.82 -14.45
C VAL A 134 9.99 4.39 -13.94
N PRO A 135 10.77 3.98 -12.92
CA PRO A 135 10.73 2.64 -12.37
C PRO A 135 9.34 2.27 -11.84
N VAL A 136 8.88 1.07 -12.15
CA VAL A 136 7.64 0.49 -11.62
C VAL A 136 7.97 -0.48 -10.50
N SER A 137 7.32 -0.30 -9.37
CA SER A 137 7.38 -1.19 -8.22
C SER A 137 6.07 -1.96 -8.07
N ALA A 138 6.13 -3.17 -7.50
CA ALA A 138 4.96 -3.93 -7.12
C ALA A 138 5.03 -4.33 -5.64
N THR A 139 3.90 -4.33 -4.93
CA THR A 139 3.85 -4.82 -3.55
C THR A 139 4.06 -6.33 -3.51
N ILE A 140 4.79 -6.79 -2.51
CA ILE A 140 5.10 -8.21 -2.27
C ILE A 140 4.66 -8.54 -0.84
N ARG A 141 3.79 -9.51 -0.69
CA ARG A 141 3.40 -10.03 0.63
C ARG A 141 4.44 -11.02 1.16
N LEU A 142 4.54 -11.19 2.45
CA LEU A 142 5.51 -12.12 3.08
C LEU A 142 5.43 -13.55 2.52
N HIS A 143 4.24 -14.09 2.30
CA HIS A 143 4.08 -15.42 1.72
C HIS A 143 4.55 -15.50 0.26
N GLN A 144 4.42 -14.41 -0.50
CA GLN A 144 4.93 -14.30 -1.88
C GLN A 144 6.46 -14.18 -1.89
N TYR A 145 7.00 -13.44 -0.93
CA TYR A 145 8.44 -13.34 -0.72
C TYR A 145 9.08 -14.70 -0.37
N ALA A 146 8.44 -15.46 0.50
CA ALA A 146 8.94 -16.77 0.94
C ALA A 146 8.87 -17.85 -0.16
N ASP A 147 7.90 -17.75 -1.07
CA ASP A 147 7.73 -18.69 -2.19
C ASP A 147 7.59 -18.00 -3.54
N PRO A 148 8.65 -17.37 -4.06
CA PRO A 148 8.62 -16.70 -5.36
C PRO A 148 8.43 -17.65 -6.53
N LYS A 149 8.72 -18.94 -6.37
CA LYS A 149 8.50 -19.95 -7.43
C LYS A 149 7.02 -20.29 -7.58
N GLY A 150 6.32 -20.50 -6.48
CA GLY A 150 4.89 -20.83 -6.49
C GLY A 150 4.02 -19.60 -6.79
N THR A 151 4.31 -18.48 -6.16
CA THR A 151 3.51 -17.25 -6.29
C THR A 151 3.84 -16.44 -7.53
N GLY A 152 5.05 -16.57 -8.08
CA GLY A 152 5.57 -15.78 -9.18
C GLY A 152 6.24 -14.49 -8.74
N ILE A 153 6.94 -13.86 -9.69
CA ILE A 153 7.64 -12.59 -9.53
C ILE A 153 7.01 -11.61 -10.50
N PRO A 154 6.46 -10.48 -10.04
CA PRO A 154 5.87 -9.48 -10.93
C PRO A 154 6.94 -8.90 -11.87
N PRO A 155 6.61 -8.60 -13.14
CA PRO A 155 7.51 -7.98 -14.11
C PRO A 155 7.62 -6.47 -13.81
N ALA A 156 8.22 -6.15 -12.69
CA ALA A 156 8.47 -4.81 -12.18
C ALA A 156 9.98 -4.61 -11.97
N ASP A 157 10.43 -3.37 -11.84
CA ASP A 157 11.84 -3.05 -11.59
C ASP A 157 12.24 -3.28 -10.14
N ARG A 158 11.28 -3.16 -9.22
CA ARG A 158 11.47 -3.28 -7.77
C ARG A 158 10.25 -3.92 -7.11
N GLY A 159 10.43 -4.41 -5.88
CA GLY A 159 9.35 -4.85 -5.01
C GLY A 159 9.27 -3.99 -3.74
N MET A 160 8.04 -3.77 -3.24
CA MET A 160 7.77 -3.24 -1.92
C MET A 160 7.33 -4.39 -1.02
N LEU A 161 8.25 -4.89 -0.19
CA LEU A 161 7.95 -5.98 0.74
C LEU A 161 7.11 -5.46 1.92
N MET A 162 5.88 -5.95 2.02
CA MET A 162 4.92 -5.58 3.06
C MET A 162 5.14 -6.41 4.32
N VAL A 163 5.89 -5.89 5.30
CA VAL A 163 6.23 -6.59 6.55
C VAL A 163 5.27 -6.17 7.67
N TYR A 164 3.99 -6.37 7.42
CA TYR A 164 2.92 -6.12 8.38
C TYR A 164 1.68 -6.99 8.07
N ASN A 165 0.67 -6.94 8.94
CA ASN A 165 -0.50 -7.80 8.90
C ASN A 165 -0.12 -9.29 8.94
N VAL A 166 0.84 -9.63 9.81
CA VAL A 166 1.38 -10.98 9.96
C VAL A 166 0.49 -11.89 10.81
N GLY A 167 -0.29 -11.29 11.71
CA GLY A 167 -1.18 -12.01 12.64
C GLY A 167 -2.61 -12.15 12.11
N ARG A 168 -3.33 -13.11 12.69
CA ARG A 168 -4.76 -13.32 12.39
C ARG A 168 -5.61 -12.36 13.20
N VAL A 169 -6.01 -11.24 12.63
CA VAL A 169 -6.80 -10.20 13.30
C VAL A 169 -8.13 -10.71 13.89
N LYS A 170 -8.70 -11.76 13.31
CA LYS A 170 -9.96 -12.38 13.78
C LYS A 170 -9.77 -13.44 14.87
N ASP A 171 -8.54 -13.73 15.24
CA ASP A 171 -8.21 -14.68 16.30
C ASP A 171 -7.99 -13.90 17.60
N HIS A 172 -8.85 -14.14 18.59
CA HIS A 172 -8.79 -13.52 19.90
C HIS A 172 -7.46 -13.79 20.65
N GLY A 173 -6.79 -14.90 20.33
CA GLY A 173 -5.47 -15.23 20.89
C GLY A 173 -4.30 -14.45 20.29
N THR A 174 -4.50 -13.73 19.18
CA THR A 174 -3.45 -12.96 18.54
C THR A 174 -3.12 -11.71 19.34
N LYS A 175 -1.90 -11.60 19.87
CA LYS A 175 -1.45 -10.45 20.67
C LYS A 175 -1.27 -9.20 19.83
N ASN A 176 -0.67 -9.34 18.65
CA ASN A 176 -0.46 -8.25 17.71
C ASN A 176 -0.68 -8.77 16.28
N SER A 177 -1.75 -8.33 15.65
CA SER A 177 -2.08 -8.73 14.28
C SER A 177 -1.35 -7.90 13.23
N ILE A 178 -0.84 -6.73 13.59
CA ILE A 178 -0.16 -5.82 12.67
C ILE A 178 1.27 -6.30 12.46
N PHE A 179 2.05 -6.41 13.53
CA PHE A 179 3.44 -6.82 13.46
C PHE A 179 3.85 -7.67 14.67
N ASP A 180 4.35 -8.85 14.38
CA ASP A 180 4.94 -9.77 15.36
C ASP A 180 6.19 -10.38 14.74
N LEU A 181 7.34 -10.16 15.35
CA LEU A 181 8.63 -10.61 14.82
C LEU A 181 8.71 -12.13 14.75
N GLU A 182 8.16 -12.84 15.75
CA GLU A 182 8.21 -14.30 15.77
C GLU A 182 7.32 -14.90 14.67
N MET A 183 6.21 -14.24 14.35
CA MET A 183 5.36 -14.64 13.24
C MET A 183 5.97 -14.26 11.87
N ALA A 184 6.78 -13.21 11.80
CA ALA A 184 7.43 -12.78 10.56
C ALA A 184 8.69 -13.60 10.22
N LYS A 185 9.49 -13.99 11.21
CA LYS A 185 10.76 -14.73 11.03
C LYS A 185 10.69 -15.92 10.07
N PRO A 186 9.67 -16.80 10.12
CA PRO A 186 9.59 -17.95 9.21
C PRO A 186 9.59 -17.61 7.72
N TYR A 187 9.18 -16.40 7.36
CA TYR A 187 9.19 -15.96 5.95
C TYR A 187 10.59 -15.58 5.46
N PHE A 188 11.55 -15.30 6.34
CA PHE A 188 12.91 -14.88 6.02
C PHE A 188 13.94 -16.03 6.07
N THR A 189 13.50 -17.27 5.91
CA THR A 189 14.37 -18.44 6.02
C THR A 189 15.14 -18.75 4.74
N SER A 190 14.79 -18.14 3.61
CA SER A 190 15.49 -18.37 2.34
C SER A 190 16.90 -17.83 2.37
N SER A 191 17.89 -18.66 2.01
CA SER A 191 19.26 -18.23 1.82
C SER A 191 19.50 -17.48 0.50
N LYS A 192 18.51 -17.48 -0.41
CA LYS A 192 18.60 -16.80 -1.69
C LYS A 192 17.90 -15.45 -1.62
N PRO A 193 18.51 -14.40 -2.16
CA PRO A 193 17.84 -13.10 -2.26
C PRO A 193 16.59 -13.21 -3.15
N TYR A 194 15.61 -12.35 -2.89
CA TYR A 194 14.47 -12.21 -3.80
C TYR A 194 14.95 -11.66 -5.14
N PRO A 195 14.37 -12.12 -6.27
CA PRO A 195 14.89 -11.76 -7.60
C PRO A 195 14.77 -10.29 -8.00
N LEU A 196 13.96 -9.51 -7.30
CA LEU A 196 13.87 -8.05 -7.47
C LEU A 196 14.59 -7.34 -6.32
N PRO A 197 15.15 -6.14 -6.55
CA PRO A 197 15.51 -5.22 -5.47
C PRO A 197 14.27 -4.91 -4.63
N LEU A 198 14.39 -4.92 -3.30
CA LEU A 198 13.27 -4.74 -2.40
C LEU A 198 13.44 -3.48 -1.54
N ASP A 199 12.40 -2.67 -1.50
CA ASP A 199 12.14 -1.75 -0.40
C ASP A 199 11.27 -2.47 0.64
N MET A 200 11.36 -2.07 1.91
CA MET A 200 10.60 -2.71 2.99
C MET A 200 9.60 -1.72 3.60
N ALA A 201 8.34 -2.10 3.63
CA ALA A 201 7.30 -1.35 4.32
C ALA A 201 7.06 -1.93 5.71
N LEU A 202 7.24 -1.11 6.74
CA LEU A 202 6.92 -1.41 8.13
C LEU A 202 5.69 -0.62 8.56
N PRO A 203 4.87 -1.13 9.49
CA PRO A 203 3.70 -0.43 9.95
C PRO A 203 4.07 0.77 10.83
N ALA A 204 3.46 1.92 10.54
CA ALA A 204 3.50 3.12 11.37
C ALA A 204 2.08 3.53 11.77
N PHE A 205 1.20 2.55 11.97
CA PHE A 205 -0.19 2.72 12.35
C PHE A 205 -0.57 1.69 13.40
N SER A 206 -1.63 1.95 14.14
CA SER A 206 -2.22 0.99 15.07
C SER A 206 -3.74 0.85 14.86
N TRP A 207 -4.29 -0.24 15.34
CA TRP A 207 -5.72 -0.47 15.48
C TRP A 207 -6.00 -1.40 16.65
N GLY A 208 -7.22 -1.28 17.21
CA GLY A 208 -7.76 -2.27 18.13
C GLY A 208 -8.61 -3.30 17.40
N ALA A 209 -8.53 -4.57 17.82
CA ALA A 209 -9.45 -5.61 17.38
C ALA A 209 -10.53 -5.81 18.44
N GLN A 210 -11.78 -5.54 18.09
CA GLN A 210 -12.89 -5.65 19.02
C GLN A 210 -13.48 -7.06 19.01
N PHE A 211 -13.65 -7.61 20.20
CA PHE A 211 -14.26 -8.94 20.40
C PHE A 211 -15.40 -8.87 21.41
N ARG A 212 -16.40 -9.69 21.20
CA ARG A 212 -17.46 -9.94 22.18
C ARG A 212 -17.68 -11.44 22.33
N GLN A 213 -17.47 -11.96 23.54
CA GLN A 213 -17.54 -13.41 23.83
C GLN A 213 -16.68 -14.26 22.84
N GLY A 214 -15.46 -13.78 22.54
CA GLY A 214 -14.54 -14.45 21.61
C GLY A 214 -14.85 -14.26 20.12
N ARG A 215 -15.96 -13.60 19.77
CA ARG A 215 -16.34 -13.33 18.38
C ARG A 215 -15.80 -11.96 17.95
N PHE A 216 -15.06 -11.93 16.84
CA PHE A 216 -14.58 -10.69 16.23
C PHE A 216 -15.76 -9.83 15.74
N LEU A 217 -15.77 -8.56 16.15
CA LEU A 217 -16.78 -7.58 15.76
C LEU A 217 -16.28 -6.61 14.68
N GLY A 218 -15.02 -6.20 14.76
CA GLY A 218 -14.46 -5.22 13.84
C GLY A 218 -13.10 -4.70 14.28
N LEU A 219 -12.57 -3.77 13.49
CA LEU A 219 -11.39 -2.98 13.83
C LEU A 219 -11.83 -1.62 14.34
N ILE A 220 -11.08 -1.12 15.32
CA ILE A 220 -11.22 0.22 15.88
C ILE A 220 -9.96 0.99 15.49
N ASN A 221 -10.14 2.15 14.88
CA ASN A 221 -9.02 3.03 14.54
C ASN A 221 -8.37 3.61 15.81
N GLU A 222 -7.13 4.03 15.68
CA GLU A 222 -6.30 4.57 16.76
C GLU A 222 -7.01 5.68 17.56
N ASP A 223 -7.57 6.65 16.86
CA ASP A 223 -8.27 7.80 17.51
C ASP A 223 -9.42 7.35 18.45
N VAL A 224 -10.18 6.33 18.02
CA VAL A 224 -11.29 5.77 18.82
C VAL A 224 -10.77 4.84 19.92
N LEU A 225 -9.64 4.19 19.69
CA LEU A 225 -9.01 3.29 20.67
C LEU A 225 -8.51 4.09 21.89
N ASP A 226 -7.88 5.23 21.66
CA ASP A 226 -7.40 6.10 22.74
C ASP A 226 -8.56 6.62 23.62
N GLU A 227 -9.67 7.01 22.99
CA GLU A 227 -10.88 7.39 23.72
C GLU A 227 -11.47 6.21 24.53
N ALA A 228 -11.48 5.00 23.96
CA ALA A 228 -12.02 3.82 24.62
C ALA A 228 -11.15 3.41 25.82
N ILE A 229 -9.82 3.44 25.69
CA ILE A 229 -8.87 3.18 26.77
C ILE A 229 -9.04 4.21 27.90
N GLN A 230 -9.17 5.49 27.55
CA GLN A 230 -9.39 6.55 28.55
C GLN A 230 -10.70 6.34 29.31
N ARG A 231 -11.78 5.91 28.65
CA ARG A 231 -13.07 5.61 29.29
C ARG A 231 -12.99 4.43 30.26
N GLU A 232 -12.29 3.34 29.87
CA GLU A 232 -12.10 2.17 30.74
C GLU A 232 -11.25 2.52 31.98
N VAL A 233 -10.20 3.31 31.81
CA VAL A 233 -9.36 3.78 32.93
C VAL A 233 -10.15 4.66 33.91
N LEU A 234 -11.11 5.45 33.42
CA LEU A 234 -12.00 6.26 34.27
C LEU A 234 -13.03 5.41 34.99
N GLN A 235 -13.59 4.37 34.37
CA GLN A 235 -14.56 3.45 34.99
C GLN A 235 -13.94 2.52 36.03
N GLN A 236 -12.63 2.26 36.00
CA GLN A 236 -11.93 1.47 37.02
C GLN A 236 -11.53 2.28 38.26
N LYS A 237 -11.76 3.61 38.29
CA LYS A 237 -11.44 4.50 39.40
C LYS A 237 -12.65 4.85 40.28
N ASP A 238 -13.85 4.44 39.89
CA ASP A 238 -15.09 4.55 40.65
C ASP A 238 -15.45 3.18 41.30
#